data_61058e723e3609919440ac2499b1e628
#
_entry.id   61058e723e3609919440ac2499b1e628
#
_cell.length_a   1.000
_cell.length_b   1.000
_cell.length_c   1.000
_cell.angle_alpha   90.00
_cell.angle_beta   90.00
_cell.angle_gamma   90.00
#
_symmetry.space_group_name_H-M   'P 1'
#
loop_
_entity.id
_entity.type
_entity.pdbx_description
1 polymer ?
#
loop_
_entity_poly.entity_id
_entity_poly.type
_entity_poly.pdbx_seq_one_letter_code
_entity_poly.pdbx_strand_id
1 'polypeptide(L)'
;MNKRKVALGPGAASLILIVVVLSLCMMAMLTQISARNDINLCTRSAAMVQRVYELNAQSEQKLADLDAILVEARKDADGMDAYLAKVAKALPEGMTLEKDQIRWTEPLDNRNLECVVQLLPLEAKERTKWISHKLVVDEPEEDWEW
;
A
#
# COMPACT_ATOMS: atom_id res chain seq x y z
N MET A 1 -42.16 -50.84 29.15
CA MET A 1 -41.06 -50.13 28.47
C MET A 1 -39.71 -50.66 28.93
N ASN A 2 -39.07 -51.54 28.14
CA ASN A 2 -37.78 -52.13 28.48
C ASN A 2 -36.67 -51.12 28.22
N LYS A 3 -36.10 -50.53 29.26
CA LYS A 3 -34.89 -49.73 29.17
C LYS A 3 -33.71 -50.66 28.96
N ARG A 4 -33.31 -50.87 27.68
CA ARG A 4 -32.05 -51.51 27.34
C ARG A 4 -30.91 -50.69 27.95
N LYS A 5 -30.33 -51.14 29.04
CA LYS A 5 -29.07 -50.63 29.56
C LYS A 5 -27.99 -51.08 28.59
N VAL A 6 -27.51 -50.18 27.76
CA VAL A 6 -26.32 -50.41 26.92
C VAL A 6 -25.13 -50.46 27.87
N ALA A 7 -24.69 -51.66 28.25
CA ALA A 7 -23.44 -51.80 28.98
C ALA A 7 -22.29 -51.55 28.02
N LEU A 8 -21.70 -50.36 28.10
CA LEU A 8 -20.44 -50.07 27.40
C LEU A 8 -19.35 -50.95 28.01
N GLY A 9 -18.90 -51.96 27.28
CA GLY A 9 -17.77 -52.79 27.71
C GLY A 9 -16.47 -51.96 27.80
N PRO A 10 -15.43 -52.44 28.49
CA PRO A 10 -14.16 -51.75 28.69
C PRO A 10 -13.48 -51.30 27.41
N GLY A 11 -13.69 -51.98 26.28
CA GLY A 11 -13.19 -51.62 24.96
C GLY A 11 -13.84 -50.36 24.36
N ALA A 12 -15.14 -50.13 24.66
CA ALA A 12 -15.82 -48.93 24.16
C ALA A 12 -15.32 -47.66 24.89
N ALA A 13 -15.01 -47.72 26.17
CA ALA A 13 -14.44 -46.63 26.93
C ALA A 13 -13.06 -46.24 26.42
N SER A 14 -12.22 -47.23 26.10
CA SER A 14 -10.90 -47.01 25.46
C SER A 14 -11.00 -46.34 24.10
N LEU A 15 -11.95 -46.74 23.25
CA LEU A 15 -12.19 -46.12 21.94
C LEU A 15 -12.60 -44.65 22.06
N ILE A 16 -13.52 -44.36 22.99
CA ILE A 16 -13.95 -42.96 23.25
C ILE A 16 -12.77 -42.11 23.69
N LEU A 17 -11.93 -42.62 24.58
CA LEU A 17 -10.75 -41.92 25.07
C LEU A 17 -9.76 -41.58 23.94
N ILE A 18 -9.50 -42.56 23.05
CA ILE A 18 -8.63 -42.33 21.88
C ILE A 18 -9.20 -41.24 20.99
N VAL A 19 -10.51 -41.28 20.69
CA VAL A 19 -11.17 -40.28 19.83
C VAL A 19 -11.08 -38.88 20.46
N VAL A 20 -11.29 -38.76 21.77
CA VAL A 20 -11.19 -37.49 22.49
C VAL A 20 -9.74 -36.95 22.40
N VAL A 21 -8.74 -37.78 22.68
CA VAL A 21 -7.33 -37.39 22.62
C VAL A 21 -6.95 -36.93 21.19
N LEU A 22 -7.35 -37.65 20.16
CA LEU A 22 -7.10 -37.28 18.76
C LEU A 22 -7.76 -35.95 18.43
N SER A 23 -9.01 -35.74 18.88
CA SER A 23 -9.72 -34.47 18.64
C SER A 23 -9.02 -33.29 19.31
N LEU A 24 -8.54 -33.46 20.53
CA LEU A 24 -7.76 -32.44 21.23
C LEU A 24 -6.42 -32.13 20.53
N CYS A 25 -5.72 -33.16 20.07
CA CYS A 25 -4.49 -32.98 19.29
C CYS A 25 -4.73 -32.23 17.98
N MET A 26 -5.79 -32.55 17.25
CA MET A 26 -6.15 -31.85 16.01
C MET A 26 -6.48 -30.37 16.28
N MET A 27 -7.27 -30.09 17.34
CA MET A 27 -7.57 -28.70 17.72
C MET A 27 -6.31 -27.92 18.12
N ALA A 28 -5.40 -28.54 18.86
CA ALA A 28 -4.13 -27.91 19.23
C ALA A 28 -3.28 -27.57 17.99
N MET A 29 -3.18 -28.49 17.01
CA MET A 29 -2.47 -28.25 15.77
C MET A 29 -3.10 -27.14 14.93
N LEU A 30 -4.42 -27.12 14.79
CA LEU A 30 -5.14 -26.07 14.07
C LEU A 30 -4.91 -24.70 14.69
N THR A 31 -4.99 -24.60 16.01
CA THR A 31 -4.73 -23.37 16.76
C THR A 31 -3.29 -22.88 16.52
N GLN A 32 -2.31 -23.79 16.53
CA GLN A 32 -0.91 -23.42 16.30
C GLN A 32 -0.66 -22.94 14.87
N ILE A 33 -1.29 -23.58 13.86
CA ILE A 33 -1.19 -23.16 12.46
C ILE A 33 -1.83 -21.78 12.29
N SER A 34 -3.03 -21.57 12.84
CA SER A 34 -3.72 -20.29 12.79
C SER A 34 -2.87 -19.17 13.40
N ALA A 35 -2.34 -19.39 14.60
CA ALA A 35 -1.48 -18.43 15.29
C ALA A 35 -0.23 -18.05 14.47
N ARG A 36 0.40 -19.02 13.80
CA ARG A 36 1.55 -18.75 12.92
C ARG A 36 1.15 -17.93 11.70
N ASN A 37 0.00 -18.23 11.09
CA ASN A 37 -0.51 -17.47 9.96
C ASN A 37 -0.82 -16.03 10.36
N ASP A 38 -1.44 -15.84 11.53
CA ASP A 38 -1.77 -14.50 12.04
C ASP A 38 -0.49 -13.66 12.28
N ILE A 39 0.54 -14.26 12.89
CA ILE A 39 1.84 -13.59 13.08
C ILE A 39 2.46 -13.21 11.73
N ASN A 40 2.45 -14.12 10.76
CA ASN A 40 2.99 -13.84 9.42
C ASN A 40 2.22 -12.71 8.72
N LEU A 41 0.90 -12.69 8.83
CA LEU A 41 0.06 -11.63 8.27
C LEU A 41 0.34 -10.28 8.95
N CYS A 42 0.42 -10.26 10.28
CA CYS A 42 0.75 -9.06 11.05
C CYS A 42 2.14 -8.53 10.66
N THR A 43 3.14 -9.40 10.54
CA THR A 43 4.51 -9.00 10.17
C THR A 43 4.55 -8.43 8.75
N ARG A 44 3.88 -9.07 7.79
CA ARG A 44 3.78 -8.56 6.42
C ARG A 44 3.04 -7.23 6.34
N SER A 45 1.95 -7.10 7.09
CA SER A 45 1.18 -5.85 7.15
C SER A 45 2.02 -4.72 7.74
N ALA A 46 2.73 -4.97 8.84
CA ALA A 46 3.61 -3.98 9.45
C ALA A 46 4.74 -3.55 8.51
N ALA A 47 5.39 -4.50 7.83
CA ALA A 47 6.42 -4.20 6.85
C ALA A 47 5.87 -3.38 5.67
N MET A 48 4.65 -3.68 5.19
CA MET A 48 4.01 -2.92 4.13
C MET A 48 3.71 -1.48 4.55
N VAL A 49 3.19 -1.29 5.76
CA VAL A 49 2.93 0.04 6.33
C VAL A 49 4.23 0.85 6.39
N GLN A 50 5.32 0.25 6.89
CA GLN A 50 6.62 0.92 6.93
C GLN A 50 7.07 1.35 5.53
N ARG A 51 7.00 0.48 4.52
CA ARG A 51 7.36 0.81 3.14
C ARG A 51 6.53 1.95 2.56
N VAL A 52 5.22 1.99 2.86
CA VAL A 52 4.35 3.09 2.43
C VAL A 52 4.78 4.41 3.08
N TYR A 53 5.16 4.42 4.35
CA TYR A 53 5.70 5.62 5.00
C TYR A 53 7.03 6.07 4.39
N GLU A 54 7.94 5.14 4.09
CA GLU A 54 9.19 5.44 3.42
C GLU A 54 8.94 6.04 2.03
N LEU A 55 7.97 5.49 1.29
CA LEU A 55 7.58 6.00 -0.02
C LEU A 55 6.98 7.41 0.05
N ASN A 56 6.12 7.65 1.03
CA ASN A 56 5.58 8.99 1.30
C ASN A 56 6.69 9.99 1.62
N ALA A 57 7.65 9.60 2.46
CA ALA A 57 8.80 10.46 2.77
C ALA A 57 9.63 10.78 1.52
N GLN A 58 9.84 9.81 0.63
CA GLN A 58 10.52 10.05 -0.66
C GLN A 58 9.73 11.01 -1.56
N SER A 59 8.40 10.86 -1.63
CA SER A 59 7.56 11.76 -2.42
C SER A 59 7.57 13.20 -1.89
N GLU A 60 7.57 13.37 -0.57
CA GLU A 60 7.69 14.69 0.08
C GLU A 60 9.08 15.31 -0.14
N GLN A 61 10.13 14.49 -0.13
CA GLN A 61 11.48 14.97 -0.46
C GLN A 61 11.55 15.46 -1.91
N LYS A 62 10.98 14.71 -2.85
CA LYS A 62 10.90 15.14 -4.26
C LYS A 62 10.07 16.40 -4.43
N LEU A 63 9.01 16.57 -3.64
CA LEU A 63 8.23 17.81 -3.64
C LEU A 63 9.07 18.99 -3.13
N ALA A 64 9.88 18.78 -2.09
CA ALA A 64 10.77 19.82 -1.58
C ALA A 64 11.86 20.21 -2.60
N ASP A 65 12.43 19.24 -3.28
CA ASP A 65 13.40 19.47 -4.36
C ASP A 65 12.76 20.22 -5.53
N LEU A 66 11.53 19.83 -5.89
CA LEU A 66 10.73 20.54 -6.89
C LEU A 66 10.46 21.99 -6.45
N ASP A 67 10.08 22.22 -5.19
CA ASP A 67 9.83 23.56 -4.70
C ASP A 67 11.06 24.47 -4.82
N ALA A 68 12.25 23.94 -4.60
CA ALA A 68 13.49 24.68 -4.81
C ALA A 68 13.65 25.11 -6.29
N ILE A 69 13.34 24.24 -7.24
CA ILE A 69 13.34 24.54 -8.67
C ILE A 69 12.30 25.61 -9.01
N LEU A 70 11.11 25.51 -8.44
CA LEU A 70 10.02 26.48 -8.64
C LEU A 70 10.37 27.87 -8.10
N VAL A 71 11.07 27.94 -6.96
CA VAL A 71 11.58 29.19 -6.40
C VAL A 71 12.53 29.88 -7.38
N GLU A 72 13.45 29.12 -7.95
CA GLU A 72 14.44 29.67 -8.87
C GLU A 72 13.79 30.09 -10.19
N ALA A 73 12.92 29.26 -10.76
CA ALA A 73 12.19 29.57 -11.97
C ALA A 73 11.29 30.81 -11.86
N ARG A 74 10.76 31.07 -10.65
CA ARG A 74 9.87 32.21 -10.37
C ARG A 74 10.61 33.53 -10.32
N LYS A 75 11.88 33.58 -9.89
CA LYS A 75 12.67 34.81 -9.75
C LYS A 75 12.78 35.60 -11.06
N ASP A 76 12.91 34.90 -12.17
CA ASP A 76 13.20 35.50 -13.49
C ASP A 76 12.06 35.31 -14.49
N ALA A 77 10.84 35.02 -14.07
CA ALA A 77 9.73 34.77 -14.98
C ALA A 77 8.89 36.04 -15.18
N ASP A 78 8.80 36.51 -16.44
CA ASP A 78 7.98 37.64 -16.85
C ASP A 78 6.51 37.30 -17.10
N GLY A 79 6.09 36.04 -16.79
CA GLY A 79 4.73 35.54 -16.99
C GLY A 79 4.62 34.04 -16.77
N MET A 80 3.37 33.54 -16.76
CA MET A 80 3.10 32.12 -16.48
C MET A 80 3.69 31.19 -17.54
N ASP A 81 3.64 31.55 -18.82
CA ASP A 81 4.18 30.74 -19.91
C ASP A 81 5.71 30.63 -19.84
N ALA A 82 6.40 31.75 -19.54
CA ALA A 82 7.85 31.75 -19.33
C ALA A 82 8.25 30.94 -18.11
N TYR A 83 7.45 31.00 -17.05
CA TYR A 83 7.64 30.21 -15.83
C TYR A 83 7.51 28.71 -16.12
N LEU A 84 6.42 28.26 -16.77
CA LEU A 84 6.21 26.87 -17.14
C LEU A 84 7.30 26.32 -18.07
N ALA A 85 7.76 27.13 -19.03
CA ALA A 85 8.86 26.74 -19.92
C ALA A 85 10.20 26.55 -19.18
N LYS A 86 10.48 27.37 -18.15
CA LYS A 86 11.66 27.19 -17.30
C LYS A 86 11.54 25.96 -16.41
N VAL A 87 10.39 25.76 -15.80
CA VAL A 87 10.11 24.59 -14.97
C VAL A 87 10.26 23.32 -15.81
N ALA A 88 9.67 23.26 -17.01
CA ALA A 88 9.78 22.10 -17.89
C ALA A 88 11.24 21.71 -18.25
N LYS A 89 12.14 22.68 -18.35
CA LYS A 89 13.56 22.44 -18.62
C LYS A 89 14.37 21.99 -17.42
N ALA A 90 13.92 22.36 -16.22
CA ALA A 90 14.62 22.08 -14.97
C ALA A 90 14.05 20.86 -14.22
N LEU A 91 12.97 20.24 -14.74
CA LEU A 91 12.34 19.08 -14.12
C LEU A 91 13.31 17.91 -14.04
N PRO A 92 13.39 17.22 -12.89
CA PRO A 92 14.14 15.98 -12.74
C PRO A 92 13.57 14.85 -13.62
N GLU A 93 14.41 13.85 -13.89
CA GLU A 93 13.97 12.63 -14.58
C GLU A 93 12.84 11.93 -13.80
N GLY A 94 11.84 11.46 -14.54
CA GLY A 94 10.67 10.77 -13.97
C GLY A 94 9.52 11.71 -13.58
N MET A 95 9.67 13.02 -13.70
CA MET A 95 8.59 13.99 -13.56
C MET A 95 8.12 14.51 -14.91
N THR A 96 6.82 14.63 -15.10
CA THR A 96 6.21 15.17 -16.32
C THR A 96 5.38 16.39 -16.00
N LEU A 97 5.50 17.44 -16.86
CA LEU A 97 4.66 18.63 -16.79
C LEU A 97 3.57 18.55 -17.87
N GLU A 98 2.32 18.54 -17.45
CA GLU A 98 1.14 18.62 -18.31
C GLU A 98 0.34 19.88 -17.95
N LYS A 99 0.40 20.86 -18.82
CA LYS A 99 -0.18 22.20 -18.62
C LYS A 99 0.38 22.86 -17.35
N ASP A 100 -0.37 22.85 -16.25
CA ASP A 100 -0.04 23.40 -14.95
C ASP A 100 0.12 22.32 -13.86
N GLN A 101 0.16 21.04 -14.25
CA GLN A 101 0.28 19.91 -13.32
C GLN A 101 1.60 19.18 -13.53
N ILE A 102 2.28 18.89 -12.43
CA ILE A 102 3.45 18.04 -12.41
C ILE A 102 3.04 16.69 -11.83
N ARG A 103 3.40 15.64 -12.56
CA ARG A 103 3.08 14.25 -12.20
C ARG A 103 4.37 13.45 -12.11
N TRP A 104 4.42 12.59 -11.10
CA TRP A 104 5.44 11.53 -10.97
C TRP A 104 4.86 10.32 -10.27
N THR A 105 5.57 9.20 -10.34
CA THR A 105 5.15 7.92 -9.80
C THR A 105 6.31 7.29 -9.03
N GLU A 106 6.03 6.77 -7.84
CA GLU A 106 6.97 6.01 -7.04
C GLU A 106 6.53 4.54 -7.01
N PRO A 107 7.35 3.61 -7.53
CA PRO A 107 7.00 2.20 -7.56
C PRO A 107 7.13 1.54 -6.18
N LEU A 108 6.18 0.67 -5.86
CA LEU A 108 6.19 -0.14 -4.65
C LEU A 108 5.64 -1.55 -4.94
N ASP A 109 6.51 -2.49 -5.23
CA ASP A 109 6.18 -3.87 -5.60
C ASP A 109 5.15 -3.92 -6.77
N ASN A 110 3.91 -4.33 -6.50
CA ASN A 110 2.79 -4.35 -7.46
C ASN A 110 1.86 -3.13 -7.33
N ARG A 111 2.36 -2.04 -6.77
CA ARG A 111 1.61 -0.80 -6.53
C ARG A 111 2.48 0.37 -6.93
N ASN A 112 1.81 1.48 -7.25
CA ASN A 112 2.46 2.72 -7.59
C ASN A 112 1.85 3.87 -6.79
N LEU A 113 2.68 4.69 -6.16
CA LEU A 113 2.23 5.92 -5.55
C LEU A 113 2.18 7.00 -6.63
N GLU A 114 0.98 7.37 -7.07
CA GLU A 114 0.77 8.46 -8.00
C GLU A 114 0.73 9.79 -7.27
N CYS A 115 1.62 10.67 -7.67
CA CYS A 115 1.76 12.01 -7.14
C CYS A 115 1.44 13.03 -8.22
N VAL A 116 0.46 13.88 -7.99
CA VAL A 116 0.08 14.97 -8.89
C VAL A 116 -0.05 16.26 -8.10
N VAL A 117 0.72 17.26 -8.48
CA VAL A 117 0.65 18.60 -7.90
C VAL A 117 0.31 19.63 -8.98
N GLN A 118 -0.52 20.58 -8.63
CA GLN A 118 -0.83 21.72 -9.48
C GLN A 118 0.10 22.89 -9.14
N LEU A 119 0.63 23.53 -10.15
CA LEU A 119 1.35 24.79 -10.04
C LEU A 119 0.36 25.92 -9.89
N LEU A 120 0.55 26.76 -8.88
CA LEU A 120 -0.31 27.90 -8.66
C LEU A 120 0.23 29.14 -9.37
N PRO A 121 -0.63 30.15 -9.67
CA PRO A 121 -0.24 31.39 -10.30
C PRO A 121 0.90 32.11 -9.54
N LEU A 122 1.67 32.91 -10.28
CA LEU A 122 2.83 33.65 -9.72
C LEU A 122 2.47 34.60 -8.57
N GLU A 123 1.23 35.05 -8.49
CA GLU A 123 0.72 35.93 -7.42
C GLU A 123 0.35 35.16 -6.14
N ALA A 124 0.18 33.86 -6.22
CA ALA A 124 -0.21 33.04 -5.07
C ALA A 124 0.95 32.94 -4.07
N LYS A 125 0.61 32.91 -2.77
CA LYS A 125 1.58 32.72 -1.69
C LYS A 125 2.20 31.32 -1.74
N GLU A 126 1.37 30.33 -2.02
CA GLU A 126 1.78 28.93 -2.22
C GLU A 126 2.18 28.73 -3.68
N ARG A 127 3.12 27.84 -3.95
CA ARG A 127 3.60 27.54 -5.30
C ARG A 127 2.95 26.31 -5.90
N THR A 128 2.63 25.36 -5.03
CA THR A 128 2.06 24.08 -5.43
C THR A 128 0.86 23.71 -4.55
N LYS A 129 -0.03 22.91 -5.11
CA LYS A 129 -1.16 22.31 -4.39
C LYS A 129 -1.28 20.85 -4.79
N TRP A 130 -1.37 19.95 -3.82
CA TRP A 130 -1.68 18.56 -4.08
C TRP A 130 -3.05 18.38 -4.74
N ILE A 131 -3.08 17.70 -5.89
CA ILE A 131 -4.31 17.24 -6.54
C ILE A 131 -4.56 15.78 -6.20
N SER A 132 -3.53 14.94 -6.32
CA SER A 132 -3.61 13.52 -6.06
C SER A 132 -2.34 13.02 -5.40
N HIS A 133 -2.48 12.24 -4.35
CA HIS A 133 -1.42 11.53 -3.67
C HIS A 133 -2.00 10.20 -3.20
N LYS A 134 -2.01 9.21 -4.09
CA LYS A 134 -2.71 7.95 -3.85
C LYS A 134 -1.88 6.76 -4.28
N LEU A 135 -2.00 5.68 -3.52
CA LEU A 135 -1.42 4.39 -3.87
C LEU A 135 -2.39 3.66 -4.81
N VAL A 136 -1.93 3.37 -6.02
CA VAL A 136 -2.67 2.63 -7.04
C VAL A 136 -2.09 1.23 -7.13
N VAL A 137 -2.95 0.22 -7.18
CA VAL A 137 -2.55 -1.16 -7.40
C VAL A 137 -2.51 -1.40 -8.92
N ASP A 138 -1.39 -1.90 -9.41
CA ASP A 138 -1.32 -2.41 -10.78
C ASP A 138 -2.09 -3.73 -10.82
N GLU A 139 -3.36 -3.66 -11.17
CA GLU A 139 -4.11 -4.87 -11.49
C GLU A 139 -3.55 -5.43 -12.79
N PRO A 140 -3.09 -6.69 -12.83
CA PRO A 140 -2.77 -7.32 -14.10
C PRO A 140 -4.05 -7.29 -14.94
N GLU A 141 -3.95 -6.85 -16.19
CA GLU A 141 -5.04 -6.97 -17.15
C GLU A 141 -5.36 -8.47 -17.26
N GLU A 142 -6.37 -8.92 -16.53
CA GLU A 142 -6.89 -10.26 -16.68
C GLU A 142 -7.63 -10.29 -18.01
N ASP A 143 -6.97 -10.75 -19.05
CA ASP A 143 -7.59 -11.16 -20.31
C ASP A 143 -8.54 -12.33 -20.03
N TRP A 144 -9.77 -12.00 -19.70
CA TRP A 144 -10.86 -12.96 -19.66
C TRP A 144 -11.27 -13.29 -21.11
N GLU A 145 -10.47 -14.09 -21.80
CA GLU A 145 -10.92 -14.77 -23.01
C GLU A 145 -11.89 -15.90 -22.59
N TRP A 146 -13.17 -15.72 -22.91
CA TRP A 146 -14.24 -16.75 -22.80
C TRP A 146 -14.27 -17.63 -24.04
#